data_245bceff97c0def874399ad910fe7f4f
#
_entry.id   245bceff97c0def874399ad910fe7f4f
#
_cell.length_a   1.000
_cell.length_b   1.000
_cell.length_c   1.000
_cell.angle_alpha   90.00
_cell.angle_beta   90.00
_cell.angle_gamma   90.00
#
_symmetry.space_group_name_H-M   'P 1'
#
loop_
_entity.id
_entity.type
_entity.pdbx_description
1 polymer ?
#
loop_
_entity_poly.entity_id
_entity_poly.type
_entity_poly.pdbx_seq_one_letter_code
_entity_poly.pdbx_strand_id
1 'polypeptide(L)'
;MVASFFRYVCDRYFEGEADKVKEYNIGVEALGRPVTFDQKKDSIVRVEAHRLRKLLSDYYAVDGADHVVQITVPPGQYVPRFVVKGSLNLAEQAPVSEGAVDPAVAVTQSEIIPSSRMLATLAPGHSGPVGQLRVSSPWRARFVWFALSVLCLVSVTSAIWFQSHRRLAPRQEVWRGSWEPVEGEVRFLAGSDGGPFHDRQGRVWQADRYYDGGVSFIVPPGRAYDALPDPAFVHSFRQGTFRYDIPLVPGAYELRLYFIETQFGEGNPGGGPVNARTFRVNLNGKPLLELFDALSEAGAPNRLHTRVFRDVSPAEDGKLHLAFQPMNDAPAFLSALELLPTSPGHVRPIRIVAQRSNVVDAEGALWQADQYAVGGTQVDRTTFANEPERMLYQGERYGNFAYHIPVADGKYRVRLHFAETYFGTKLPWARNNAAG
;
A
#
# COMPACT_ATOMS: atom_id res chain seq x y z
N MET A 1 16.19 5.03 -10.81
CA MET A 1 16.58 6.35 -11.32
C MET A 1 15.37 7.20 -11.69
N VAL A 2 14.45 6.79 -12.59
CA VAL A 2 13.24 7.58 -12.92
C VAL A 2 12.39 7.94 -11.69
N ALA A 3 12.16 6.99 -10.79
CA ALA A 3 11.37 7.22 -9.56
C ALA A 3 12.03 8.25 -8.62
N SER A 4 13.35 8.16 -8.44
CA SER A 4 14.10 9.14 -7.64
C SER A 4 14.09 10.52 -8.27
N PHE A 5 14.20 10.58 -9.60
CA PHE A 5 14.04 11.83 -10.36
C PHE A 5 12.64 12.44 -10.14
N PHE A 6 11.59 11.64 -10.34
CA PHE A 6 10.21 12.11 -10.21
C PHE A 6 9.89 12.58 -8.79
N ARG A 7 10.29 11.80 -7.78
CA ARG A 7 10.14 12.21 -6.38
C ARG A 7 10.81 13.56 -6.12
N TYR A 8 12.08 13.69 -6.48
CA TYR A 8 12.85 14.91 -6.26
C TYR A 8 12.17 16.16 -6.86
N VAL A 9 11.72 16.08 -8.11
CA VAL A 9 11.11 17.26 -8.76
C VAL A 9 9.75 17.61 -8.17
N CYS A 10 8.99 16.62 -7.69
CA CYS A 10 7.74 16.85 -6.98
C CYS A 10 7.98 17.42 -5.57
N ASP A 11 8.91 16.86 -4.81
CA ASP A 11 9.24 17.33 -3.46
C ASP A 11 9.67 18.80 -3.50
N ARG A 12 10.61 19.16 -4.39
CA ARG A 12 11.05 20.56 -4.57
C ARG A 12 9.94 21.50 -5.02
N TYR A 13 9.03 21.01 -5.86
CA TYR A 13 7.86 21.80 -6.26
C TYR A 13 6.94 22.12 -5.09
N PHE A 14 6.62 21.13 -4.23
CA PHE A 14 5.74 21.32 -3.07
C PHE A 14 6.42 22.09 -1.93
N GLU A 15 7.73 22.04 -1.82
CA GLU A 15 8.53 22.87 -0.91
C GLU A 15 8.61 24.35 -1.36
N GLY A 16 8.09 24.69 -2.54
CA GLY A 16 8.19 26.03 -3.11
C GLY A 16 9.56 26.35 -3.71
N GLU A 17 10.41 25.34 -3.90
CA GLU A 17 11.79 25.45 -4.38
C GLU A 17 11.91 25.06 -5.87
N ALA A 18 10.91 25.37 -6.67
CA ALA A 18 10.88 25.06 -8.10
C ALA A 18 12.09 25.64 -8.88
N ASP A 19 12.67 26.72 -8.42
CA ASP A 19 13.88 27.34 -8.97
C ASP A 19 15.15 26.48 -8.80
N LYS A 20 15.15 25.55 -7.82
CA LYS A 20 16.23 24.58 -7.58
C LYS A 20 16.12 23.35 -8.49
N VAL A 21 15.02 23.15 -9.20
CA VAL A 21 14.80 22.03 -10.14
C VAL A 21 15.57 22.31 -11.43
N LYS A 22 16.89 22.15 -11.36
CA LYS A 22 17.84 22.34 -12.48
C LYS A 22 18.57 21.04 -12.77
N GLU A 23 19.03 20.89 -14.02
CA GLU A 23 19.71 19.68 -14.51
C GLU A 23 20.87 19.24 -13.60
N TYR A 24 21.67 20.19 -13.13
CA TYR A 24 22.79 19.91 -12.21
C TYR A 24 22.30 19.34 -10.87
N ASN A 25 21.34 19.99 -10.23
CA ASN A 25 20.85 19.57 -8.92
C ASN A 25 20.16 18.20 -9.01
N ILE A 26 19.39 17.95 -10.07
CA ILE A 26 18.78 16.64 -10.33
C ILE A 26 19.88 15.57 -10.50
N GLY A 27 20.93 15.88 -11.25
CA GLY A 27 22.05 14.95 -11.45
C GLY A 27 22.71 14.55 -10.13
N VAL A 28 23.03 15.52 -9.30
CA VAL A 28 23.77 15.29 -8.04
C VAL A 28 22.86 14.75 -6.94
N GLU A 29 21.69 15.41 -6.69
CA GLU A 29 20.86 15.12 -5.52
C GLU A 29 19.90 13.95 -5.77
N ALA A 30 19.33 13.83 -6.97
CA ALA A 30 18.37 12.79 -7.28
C ALA A 30 18.97 11.53 -7.91
N LEU A 31 20.01 11.69 -8.74
CA LEU A 31 20.61 10.60 -9.50
C LEU A 31 21.99 10.16 -8.96
N GLY A 32 22.44 10.75 -7.84
CA GLY A 32 23.67 10.36 -7.16
C GLY A 32 24.96 10.61 -7.97
N ARG A 33 24.97 11.60 -8.87
CA ARG A 33 26.18 11.98 -9.59
C ARG A 33 27.14 12.74 -8.67
N PRO A 34 28.44 12.64 -8.91
CA PRO A 34 29.42 13.38 -8.12
C PRO A 34 29.24 14.91 -8.32
N VAL A 35 29.70 15.69 -7.36
CA VAL A 35 29.64 17.18 -7.43
C VAL A 35 30.38 17.76 -8.64
N THR A 36 31.27 16.96 -9.27
CA THR A 36 31.96 17.31 -10.53
C THR A 36 31.12 17.00 -11.77
N PHE A 37 29.82 16.68 -11.61
CA PHE A 37 28.89 16.37 -12.69
C PHE A 37 28.84 17.50 -13.72
N ASP A 38 29.18 17.15 -14.98
CA ASP A 38 29.12 18.06 -16.10
C ASP A 38 27.95 17.69 -17.02
N GLN A 39 26.88 18.46 -16.94
CA GLN A 39 25.64 18.27 -17.73
C GLN A 39 25.86 18.43 -19.26
N LYS A 40 26.99 18.96 -19.71
CA LYS A 40 27.32 19.01 -21.13
C LYS A 40 27.91 17.69 -21.64
N LYS A 41 28.59 16.94 -20.75
CA LYS A 41 29.24 15.66 -21.05
C LYS A 41 28.37 14.46 -20.72
N ASP A 42 27.55 14.54 -19.64
CA ASP A 42 26.69 13.45 -19.19
C ASP A 42 25.22 13.86 -19.35
N SER A 43 24.52 13.23 -20.28
CA SER A 43 23.12 13.52 -20.61
C SER A 43 22.11 12.74 -19.76
N ILE A 44 22.55 12.09 -18.66
CA ILE A 44 21.70 11.18 -17.86
C ILE A 44 20.38 11.83 -17.41
N VAL A 45 20.41 13.09 -17.00
CA VAL A 45 19.21 13.81 -16.53
C VAL A 45 18.21 13.98 -17.67
N ARG A 46 18.69 14.32 -18.87
CA ARG A 46 17.84 14.45 -20.07
C ARG A 46 17.23 13.13 -20.50
N VAL A 47 18.01 12.05 -20.41
CA VAL A 47 17.55 10.69 -20.72
C VAL A 47 16.47 10.26 -19.73
N GLU A 48 16.69 10.45 -18.43
CA GLU A 48 15.71 10.08 -17.41
C GLU A 48 14.46 10.98 -17.44
N ALA A 49 14.59 12.25 -17.79
CA ALA A 49 13.46 13.15 -18.02
C ALA A 49 12.61 12.73 -19.25
N HIS A 50 13.27 12.30 -20.33
CA HIS A 50 12.56 11.77 -21.50
C HIS A 50 11.79 10.49 -21.14
N ARG A 51 12.45 9.58 -20.41
CA ARG A 51 11.86 8.34 -19.93
C ARG A 51 10.66 8.60 -18.98
N LEU A 52 10.80 9.57 -18.06
CA LEU A 52 9.70 9.98 -17.17
C LEU A 52 8.51 10.52 -17.95
N ARG A 53 8.73 11.42 -18.93
CA ARG A 53 7.66 11.96 -19.78
C ARG A 53 6.90 10.86 -20.50
N LYS A 54 7.63 9.89 -21.06
CA LYS A 54 7.02 8.74 -21.73
C LYS A 54 6.19 7.92 -20.78
N LEU A 55 6.73 7.57 -19.60
CA LEU A 55 6.01 6.80 -18.59
C LEU A 55 4.73 7.50 -18.10
N LEU A 56 4.79 8.82 -17.87
CA LEU A 56 3.60 9.60 -17.50
C LEU A 56 2.57 9.63 -18.63
N SER A 57 3.01 9.81 -19.88
CA SER A 57 2.12 9.77 -21.05
C SER A 57 1.45 8.42 -21.22
N ASP A 58 2.23 7.33 -21.14
CA ASP A 58 1.72 5.95 -21.26
C ASP A 58 0.75 5.63 -20.11
N TYR A 59 1.07 6.05 -18.89
CA TYR A 59 0.21 5.89 -17.72
C TYR A 59 -1.14 6.59 -17.86
N TYR A 60 -1.13 7.88 -18.25
CA TYR A 60 -2.36 8.65 -18.42
C TYR A 60 -3.14 8.29 -19.71
N ALA A 61 -2.55 7.54 -20.61
CA ALA A 61 -3.27 6.98 -21.76
C ALA A 61 -4.11 5.75 -21.42
N VAL A 62 -3.74 5.00 -20.35
CA VAL A 62 -4.37 3.73 -19.96
C VAL A 62 -4.85 3.79 -18.51
N ASP A 63 -3.94 3.57 -17.55
CA ASP A 63 -4.26 3.35 -16.13
C ASP A 63 -4.72 4.62 -15.41
N GLY A 64 -4.16 5.77 -15.77
CA GLY A 64 -4.45 7.07 -15.18
C GLY A 64 -5.43 7.93 -15.99
N ALA A 65 -6.09 7.36 -17.01
CA ALA A 65 -6.95 8.11 -17.93
C ALA A 65 -8.08 8.87 -17.22
N ASP A 66 -8.60 8.33 -16.12
CA ASP A 66 -9.72 8.91 -15.36
C ASP A 66 -9.29 9.81 -14.19
N HIS A 67 -8.01 10.02 -13.99
CA HIS A 67 -7.54 10.91 -12.94
C HIS A 67 -7.93 12.37 -13.23
N VAL A 68 -8.53 13.02 -12.22
CA VAL A 68 -8.94 14.42 -12.30
C VAL A 68 -7.75 15.34 -12.46
N VAL A 69 -6.62 15.00 -11.84
CA VAL A 69 -5.36 15.75 -11.92
C VAL A 69 -4.31 14.89 -12.60
N GLN A 70 -3.70 15.40 -13.63
CA GLN A 70 -2.60 14.75 -14.35
C GLN A 70 -1.30 15.53 -14.14
N ILE A 71 -0.20 14.80 -13.95
CA ILE A 71 1.14 15.38 -13.78
C ILE A 71 1.87 15.29 -15.11
N THR A 72 2.41 16.42 -15.55
CA THR A 72 3.24 16.48 -16.76
C THR A 72 4.57 17.15 -16.46
N VAL A 73 5.61 16.77 -17.16
CA VAL A 73 6.92 17.46 -17.16
C VAL A 73 7.16 18.00 -18.55
N PRO A 74 6.98 19.31 -18.80
CA PRO A 74 7.07 19.89 -20.15
C PRO A 74 8.44 19.67 -20.79
N PRO A 75 8.51 19.55 -22.12
CA PRO A 75 9.79 19.55 -22.84
C PRO A 75 10.63 20.81 -22.54
N GLY A 76 11.92 20.63 -22.34
CA GLY A 76 12.84 21.74 -22.02
C GLY A 76 12.81 22.21 -20.57
N GLN A 77 11.93 21.67 -19.74
CA GLN A 77 11.81 21.97 -18.30
C GLN A 77 11.82 20.70 -17.49
N TYR A 78 12.11 20.80 -16.19
CA TYR A 78 12.10 19.68 -15.26
C TYR A 78 11.05 19.85 -14.13
N VAL A 79 10.49 21.06 -14.01
CA VAL A 79 9.45 21.36 -13.02
C VAL A 79 8.14 20.69 -13.43
N PRO A 80 7.51 19.91 -12.54
CA PRO A 80 6.24 19.26 -12.83
C PRO A 80 5.11 20.28 -12.94
N ARG A 81 4.12 19.98 -13.79
CA ARG A 81 2.85 20.71 -13.88
C ARG A 81 1.70 19.78 -13.54
N PHE A 82 0.77 20.30 -12.76
CA PHE A 82 -0.45 19.60 -12.37
C PHE A 82 -1.60 20.16 -13.19
N VAL A 83 -2.16 19.36 -14.08
CA VAL A 83 -3.20 19.74 -15.04
C VAL A 83 -4.51 19.08 -14.63
N VAL A 84 -5.57 19.86 -14.44
CA VAL A 84 -6.91 19.32 -14.18
C VAL A 84 -7.55 18.92 -15.50
N LYS A 85 -8.03 17.68 -15.61
CA LYS A 85 -8.73 17.16 -16.78
C LYS A 85 -9.98 18.00 -17.04
N GLY A 86 -10.05 18.67 -18.15
CA GLY A 86 -11.13 19.62 -18.50
C GLY A 86 -10.69 21.08 -18.65
N SER A 87 -9.49 21.46 -18.19
CA SER A 87 -8.93 22.82 -18.37
C SER A 87 -8.23 23.05 -19.70
N LEU A 88 -8.05 22.01 -20.54
CA LEU A 88 -7.25 22.11 -21.76
C LEU A 88 -7.95 22.78 -22.97
N ASN A 89 -9.21 23.19 -22.84
CA ASN A 89 -9.95 23.75 -23.95
C ASN A 89 -10.00 25.30 -24.00
N LEU A 90 -9.27 26.01 -23.15
CA LEU A 90 -9.31 27.48 -23.11
C LEU A 90 -7.96 28.20 -23.29
N ALA A 91 -6.87 27.48 -23.56
CA ALA A 91 -5.53 28.11 -23.62
C ALA A 91 -4.81 27.97 -24.97
N GLU A 92 -5.45 27.51 -26.04
CA GLU A 92 -4.80 27.34 -27.35
C GLU A 92 -5.47 28.12 -28.45
N GLN A 93 -5.78 29.41 -28.21
CA GLN A 93 -6.04 30.39 -29.27
C GLN A 93 -5.70 31.80 -28.78
N ALA A 94 -4.46 32.22 -28.93
CA ALA A 94 -4.14 33.61 -29.22
C ALA A 94 -2.74 33.72 -29.83
N PRO A 95 -2.59 34.35 -31.00
CA PRO A 95 -1.31 34.54 -31.64
C PRO A 95 -0.55 35.72 -31.02
N VAL A 96 0.77 35.58 -31.05
CA VAL A 96 1.74 36.62 -30.67
C VAL A 96 1.64 37.81 -31.60
N SER A 97 1.44 39.02 -31.07
CA SER A 97 1.90 40.23 -31.71
C SER A 97 2.47 41.17 -30.66
N GLU A 98 3.71 41.58 -30.91
CA GLU A 98 4.45 42.60 -30.19
C GLU A 98 3.76 43.97 -30.32
N GLY A 99 3.86 44.81 -29.27
CA GLY A 99 3.56 46.22 -29.34
C GLY A 99 3.52 46.86 -27.98
N ALA A 100 4.53 47.68 -27.73
CA ALA A 100 4.78 48.41 -26.51
C ALA A 100 3.72 49.49 -26.19
N VAL A 101 3.74 49.93 -24.94
CA VAL A 101 3.54 51.28 -24.39
C VAL A 101 2.54 51.32 -23.20
N ASP A 102 3.07 51.70 -22.08
CA ASP A 102 2.49 52.24 -20.82
C ASP A 102 1.75 53.58 -21.05
N PRO A 103 1.16 54.27 -20.03
CA PRO A 103 0.47 53.81 -18.79
C PRO A 103 -0.87 54.57 -18.55
N ALA A 104 -1.43 54.29 -17.40
CA ALA A 104 -2.28 55.16 -16.55
C ALA A 104 -3.81 55.10 -16.62
N VAL A 105 -4.32 55.06 -15.39
CA VAL A 105 -5.56 55.68 -14.85
C VAL A 105 -6.85 54.84 -14.86
N ALA A 106 -7.25 54.50 -13.74
CA ALA A 106 -8.40 54.93 -12.91
C ALA A 106 -9.17 53.80 -12.24
N VAL A 107 -9.09 53.88 -10.99
CA VAL A 107 -9.99 53.46 -9.91
C VAL A 107 -11.48 53.64 -10.27
N THR A 108 -12.28 52.60 -10.01
CA THR A 108 -13.65 52.85 -9.51
C THR A 108 -14.06 51.78 -8.55
N GLN A 109 -14.17 52.16 -7.30
CA GLN A 109 -14.90 51.50 -6.22
C GLN A 109 -16.42 51.65 -6.45
N SER A 110 -17.18 50.68 -6.08
CA SER A 110 -18.60 50.76 -5.75
C SER A 110 -18.89 49.66 -4.79
N GLU A 111 -18.90 49.94 -3.58
CA GLU A 111 -19.89 50.48 -2.65
C GLU A 111 -20.87 49.42 -2.14
N ILE A 112 -20.65 49.16 -0.88
CA ILE A 112 -21.47 48.42 0.07
C ILE A 112 -22.53 49.41 0.59
N ILE A 113 -23.80 49.03 0.62
CA ILE A 113 -24.85 49.80 1.29
C ILE A 113 -25.45 48.94 2.41
N PRO A 114 -25.38 49.39 3.65
CA PRO A 114 -26.16 48.83 4.73
C PRO A 114 -27.42 49.67 4.95
N SER A 115 -28.59 49.05 5.03
CA SER A 115 -29.81 49.76 5.40
C SER A 115 -30.03 49.75 6.89
N SER A 116 -30.03 50.94 7.43
CA SER A 116 -30.33 51.27 8.80
C SER A 116 -31.82 51.60 8.99
N ARG A 117 -32.32 51.24 10.12
CA ARG A 117 -33.27 51.86 11.05
C ARG A 117 -34.20 52.97 10.53
N MET A 118 -35.46 52.85 10.87
CA MET A 118 -36.23 54.04 11.27
C MET A 118 -37.17 53.74 12.44
N LEU A 119 -36.90 54.49 13.51
CA LEU A 119 -37.70 54.67 14.72
C LEU A 119 -38.83 55.66 14.43
N ALA A 120 -39.99 55.44 14.91
CA ALA A 120 -40.96 56.53 15.17
C ALA A 120 -41.82 56.21 16.38
N THR A 121 -41.66 57.08 17.33
CA THR A 121 -42.35 57.31 18.57
C THR A 121 -43.73 57.88 18.35
N LEU A 122 -44.73 57.50 19.17
CA LEU A 122 -45.65 58.37 19.88
C LEU A 122 -46.70 57.58 20.68
N ALA A 123 -46.75 57.86 21.96
CA ALA A 123 -47.85 57.56 22.89
C ALA A 123 -48.72 58.92 23.04
N PRO A 124 -49.74 59.03 23.86
CA PRO A 124 -50.41 58.12 24.79
C PRO A 124 -51.97 58.27 24.77
N GLY A 125 -52.67 57.44 25.54
CA GLY A 125 -54.02 57.82 25.94
C GLY A 125 -55.00 56.72 26.37
N HIS A 126 -55.24 56.71 27.67
CA HIS A 126 -56.49 56.48 28.45
C HIS A 126 -56.96 55.05 28.75
N SER A 127 -56.79 54.76 29.96
CA SER A 127 -57.58 54.13 31.03
C SER A 127 -58.98 53.57 30.76
N GLY A 128 -59.16 52.32 31.30
CA GLY A 128 -60.47 51.83 31.76
C GLY A 128 -60.45 50.32 32.01
N PRO A 129 -60.88 49.86 33.19
CA PRO A 129 -60.76 48.46 33.58
C PRO A 129 -62.04 47.70 33.17
N VAL A 130 -61.94 46.40 32.98
CA VAL A 130 -63.00 45.43 33.40
C VAL A 130 -62.67 44.02 32.80
N GLY A 131 -62.77 43.01 33.65
CA GLY A 131 -63.26 41.71 33.28
C GLY A 131 -62.23 40.63 33.10
N GLN A 132 -61.91 39.96 34.20
CA GLN A 132 -61.34 38.62 34.16
C GLN A 132 -62.39 37.66 33.61
N LEU A 133 -62.15 37.09 32.45
CA LEU A 133 -62.74 35.84 32.02
C LEU A 133 -61.63 34.82 31.84
N ARG A 134 -61.51 33.93 32.84
CA ARG A 134 -60.76 32.70 32.72
C ARG A 134 -61.42 31.82 31.67
N VAL A 135 -60.92 31.80 30.48
CA VAL A 135 -61.19 30.78 29.49
C VAL A 135 -60.09 29.76 29.60
N SER A 136 -60.36 28.65 30.28
CA SER A 136 -59.55 27.44 30.28
C SER A 136 -59.66 26.80 28.86
N SER A 137 -58.71 27.12 28.03
CA SER A 137 -58.64 26.51 26.69
C SER A 137 -58.18 25.07 26.78
N PRO A 138 -59.02 24.10 26.40
CA PRO A 138 -58.64 22.68 26.37
C PRO A 138 -57.54 22.35 25.36
N TRP A 139 -57.12 23.31 24.56
CA TRP A 139 -56.11 23.15 23.54
C TRP A 139 -54.69 23.08 24.13
N ARG A 140 -54.39 23.72 25.27
CA ARG A 140 -53.09 23.67 25.91
C ARG A 140 -52.77 22.27 26.44
N ALA A 141 -53.76 21.58 27.00
CA ALA A 141 -53.56 20.19 27.44
C ALA A 141 -53.28 19.23 26.30
N ARG A 142 -53.93 19.40 25.17
CA ARG A 142 -53.71 18.58 23.94
C ARG A 142 -52.32 18.82 23.34
N PHE A 143 -51.80 20.05 23.33
CA PHE A 143 -50.45 20.37 22.88
C PHE A 143 -49.40 19.79 23.78
N VAL A 144 -49.58 19.78 25.10
CA VAL A 144 -48.61 19.16 26.03
C VAL A 144 -48.52 17.67 25.86
N TRP A 145 -49.67 16.99 25.67
CA TRP A 145 -49.70 15.53 25.40
C TRP A 145 -49.12 15.19 24.03
N PHE A 146 -49.34 16.02 23.01
CA PHE A 146 -48.75 15.83 21.69
C PHE A 146 -47.22 16.05 21.75
N ALA A 147 -46.72 17.08 22.44
CA ALA A 147 -45.30 17.32 22.62
C ALA A 147 -44.60 16.18 23.41
N LEU A 148 -45.25 15.64 24.45
CA LEU A 148 -44.77 14.51 25.21
C LEU A 148 -44.70 13.21 24.38
N SER A 149 -45.73 12.96 23.54
CA SER A 149 -45.73 11.80 22.67
C SER A 149 -44.66 11.88 21.56
N VAL A 150 -44.40 13.06 20.98
CA VAL A 150 -43.31 13.29 20.04
C VAL A 150 -41.94 13.12 20.70
N LEU A 151 -41.77 13.62 21.92
CA LEU A 151 -40.54 13.46 22.69
C LEU A 151 -40.27 11.99 23.04
N CYS A 152 -41.30 11.23 23.42
CA CYS A 152 -41.21 9.78 23.64
C CYS A 152 -40.88 9.03 22.33
N LEU A 153 -41.47 9.39 21.22
CA LEU A 153 -41.18 8.78 19.91
C LEU A 153 -39.73 9.05 19.47
N VAL A 154 -39.25 10.27 19.64
CA VAL A 154 -37.84 10.64 19.34
C VAL A 154 -36.90 9.92 20.28
N SER A 155 -37.19 9.78 21.56
CA SER A 155 -36.33 9.05 22.50
C SER A 155 -36.31 7.55 22.23
N VAL A 156 -37.44 6.95 21.87
CA VAL A 156 -37.52 5.52 21.50
C VAL A 156 -36.81 5.27 20.16
N THR A 157 -36.99 6.13 19.16
CA THR A 157 -36.29 5.98 17.87
C THR A 157 -34.79 6.22 18.01
N SER A 158 -34.35 7.19 18.83
CA SER A 158 -32.93 7.37 19.13
C SER A 158 -32.35 6.23 19.96
N ALA A 159 -33.09 5.64 20.88
CA ALA A 159 -32.66 4.46 21.63
C ALA A 159 -32.54 3.22 20.71
N ILE A 160 -33.52 3.00 19.82
CA ILE A 160 -33.46 1.93 18.82
C ILE A 160 -32.32 2.17 17.84
N TRP A 161 -32.15 3.41 17.37
CA TRP A 161 -31.04 3.80 16.50
C TRP A 161 -29.69 3.59 17.20
N PHE A 162 -29.55 4.03 18.44
CA PHE A 162 -28.34 3.85 19.25
C PHE A 162 -28.07 2.38 19.58
N GLN A 163 -29.12 1.58 19.79
CA GLN A 163 -29.01 0.13 20.04
C GLN A 163 -28.69 -0.65 18.76
N SER A 164 -29.26 -0.25 17.61
CA SER A 164 -28.95 -0.84 16.30
C SER A 164 -27.57 -0.42 15.77
N HIS A 165 -27.06 0.75 16.21
CA HIS A 165 -25.72 1.26 15.85
C HIS A 165 -24.66 0.98 16.94
N ARG A 166 -25.03 0.42 18.10
CA ARG A 166 -24.06 -0.29 18.93
C ARG A 166 -23.66 -1.55 18.13
N ARG A 167 -22.74 -1.38 17.18
CA ARG A 167 -21.95 -2.52 16.73
C ARG A 167 -21.38 -3.12 18.00
N LEU A 168 -21.86 -4.28 18.38
CA LEU A 168 -21.22 -5.09 19.39
C LEU A 168 -19.75 -5.11 18.96
N ALA A 169 -18.88 -4.51 19.75
CA ALA A 169 -17.45 -4.58 19.48
C ALA A 169 -17.15 -6.06 19.24
N PRO A 170 -16.55 -6.44 18.11
CA PRO A 170 -16.31 -7.86 17.83
C PRO A 170 -15.58 -8.43 19.03
N ARG A 171 -16.13 -9.54 19.57
CA ARG A 171 -15.56 -10.18 20.74
C ARG A 171 -14.13 -10.55 20.40
N GLN A 172 -13.18 -9.97 21.12
CA GLN A 172 -11.77 -10.28 20.92
C GLN A 172 -11.54 -11.77 21.16
N GLU A 173 -10.87 -12.40 20.23
CA GLU A 173 -10.53 -13.81 20.29
C GLU A 173 -9.23 -13.99 21.06
N VAL A 174 -9.13 -15.04 21.86
CA VAL A 174 -7.91 -15.41 22.59
C VAL A 174 -7.64 -16.89 22.33
N TRP A 175 -6.42 -17.18 21.91
CA TRP A 175 -5.98 -18.56 21.72
C TRP A 175 -5.86 -19.30 23.07
N ARG A 176 -6.33 -20.55 23.08
CA ARG A 176 -6.45 -21.34 24.31
C ARG A 176 -5.64 -22.64 24.28
N GLY A 177 -4.70 -22.77 23.36
CA GLY A 177 -3.86 -23.96 23.25
C GLY A 177 -2.69 -23.98 24.24
N SER A 178 -1.75 -24.90 24.02
CA SER A 178 -0.53 -25.03 24.83
C SER A 178 0.43 -23.86 24.62
N TRP A 179 1.06 -23.40 25.70
CA TRP A 179 2.07 -22.36 25.74
C TRP A 179 3.49 -22.90 25.97
N GLU A 180 3.70 -24.18 25.71
CA GLU A 180 5.03 -24.78 25.81
C GLU A 180 5.97 -24.15 24.77
N PRO A 181 7.26 -23.94 25.11
CA PRO A 181 8.24 -23.43 24.17
C PRO A 181 8.35 -24.33 22.94
N VAL A 182 8.28 -23.71 21.76
CA VAL A 182 8.40 -24.42 20.50
C VAL A 182 9.87 -24.58 20.14
N GLU A 183 10.26 -25.83 19.88
CA GLU A 183 11.55 -26.15 19.26
C GLU A 183 11.39 -26.18 17.74
N GLY A 184 12.31 -25.54 17.03
CA GLY A 184 12.32 -25.54 15.56
C GLY A 184 11.52 -24.42 14.91
N GLU A 185 10.95 -24.71 13.75
CA GLU A 185 10.29 -23.72 12.92
C GLU A 185 8.84 -23.53 13.33
N VAL A 186 8.39 -22.27 13.38
CA VAL A 186 7.00 -21.91 13.63
C VAL A 186 6.41 -21.35 12.35
N ARG A 187 5.31 -21.92 11.88
CA ARG A 187 4.54 -21.41 10.72
C ARG A 187 3.06 -21.52 11.01
N PHE A 188 2.33 -20.43 10.82
CA PHE A 188 0.87 -20.45 10.89
C PHE A 188 0.22 -19.43 9.96
N LEU A 189 -1.00 -19.74 9.54
CA LEU A 189 -1.86 -18.85 8.76
C LEU A 189 -2.73 -18.05 9.73
N ALA A 190 -2.54 -16.74 9.77
CA ALA A 190 -3.27 -15.87 10.68
C ALA A 190 -4.77 -15.84 10.33
N GLY A 191 -5.62 -15.93 11.37
CA GLY A 191 -7.08 -15.99 11.21
C GLY A 191 -7.63 -17.33 10.69
N SER A 192 -6.78 -18.33 10.45
CA SER A 192 -7.22 -19.65 10.02
C SER A 192 -7.59 -20.53 11.22
N ASP A 193 -8.75 -21.17 11.17
CA ASP A 193 -9.22 -22.18 12.12
C ASP A 193 -9.07 -23.62 11.58
N GLY A 194 -8.63 -23.75 10.32
CA GLY A 194 -8.43 -25.03 9.62
C GLY A 194 -7.24 -25.83 10.14
N GLY A 195 -7.19 -27.12 9.77
CA GLY A 195 -6.06 -28.02 10.07
C GLY A 195 -4.76 -27.57 9.39
N PRO A 196 -3.68 -28.35 9.59
CA PRO A 196 -2.40 -28.03 8.96
C PRO A 196 -2.53 -28.03 7.45
N PHE A 197 -1.91 -27.02 6.83
CA PHE A 197 -1.88 -26.81 5.40
C PHE A 197 -0.48 -27.08 4.86
N HIS A 198 -0.37 -27.69 3.70
CA HIS A 198 0.91 -27.90 3.01
C HIS A 198 0.99 -26.94 1.83
N ASP A 199 2.00 -26.11 1.83
CA ASP A 199 2.26 -25.24 0.68
C ASP A 199 2.87 -26.02 -0.50
N ARG A 200 2.98 -25.36 -1.65
CA ARG A 200 3.56 -25.96 -2.86
C ARG A 200 5.00 -26.46 -2.69
N GLN A 201 5.69 -26.02 -1.63
CA GLN A 201 7.04 -26.44 -1.29
C GLN A 201 7.06 -27.57 -0.26
N GLY A 202 5.89 -28.08 0.15
CA GLY A 202 5.73 -29.13 1.13
C GLY A 202 5.93 -28.66 2.59
N ARG A 203 6.02 -27.35 2.85
CA ARG A 203 6.12 -26.83 4.21
C ARG A 203 4.75 -26.86 4.89
N VAL A 204 4.76 -27.21 6.18
CA VAL A 204 3.53 -27.33 6.97
C VAL A 204 3.23 -26.00 7.63
N TRP A 205 2.04 -25.48 7.39
CA TRP A 205 1.48 -24.28 8.04
C TRP A 205 0.36 -24.69 8.98
N GLN A 206 0.47 -24.27 10.22
CA GLN A 206 -0.55 -24.56 11.25
C GLN A 206 -1.72 -23.57 11.16
N ALA A 207 -2.82 -23.88 11.81
CA ALA A 207 -3.88 -22.92 12.11
C ALA A 207 -3.33 -21.75 12.96
N ASP A 208 -4.09 -20.66 13.00
CA ASP A 208 -3.76 -19.48 13.81
C ASP A 208 -3.63 -19.82 15.30
N ARG A 209 -2.55 -19.33 15.92
CA ARG A 209 -2.19 -19.70 17.30
C ARG A 209 -1.41 -18.60 17.99
N TYR A 210 -1.36 -18.67 19.33
CA TYR A 210 -0.61 -17.74 20.20
C TYR A 210 -1.12 -16.29 20.17
N TYR A 211 -2.32 -16.06 19.67
CA TYR A 211 -2.92 -14.74 19.55
C TYR A 211 -3.71 -14.32 20.79
N ASP A 212 -3.76 -13.00 21.00
CA ASP A 212 -4.66 -12.36 21.95
C ASP A 212 -5.22 -11.10 21.27
N GLY A 213 -6.54 -11.03 21.16
CA GLY A 213 -7.25 -9.95 20.49
C GLY A 213 -7.41 -10.11 18.99
N GLY A 214 -7.98 -9.06 18.38
CA GLY A 214 -8.38 -9.08 16.98
C GLY A 214 -9.52 -10.07 16.71
N VAL A 215 -9.80 -10.23 15.43
CA VAL A 215 -10.78 -11.19 14.91
C VAL A 215 -10.22 -11.86 13.66
N SER A 216 -10.58 -13.12 13.46
CA SER A 216 -10.32 -13.83 12.22
C SER A 216 -11.22 -13.32 11.10
N PHE A 217 -10.68 -13.24 9.90
CA PHE A 217 -11.42 -12.92 8.69
C PHE A 217 -11.15 -13.98 7.64
N ILE A 218 -12.21 -14.62 7.16
CA ILE A 218 -12.13 -15.58 6.05
C ILE A 218 -12.43 -14.84 4.76
N VAL A 219 -11.50 -14.92 3.83
CA VAL A 219 -11.65 -14.30 2.50
C VAL A 219 -12.65 -15.12 1.68
N PRO A 220 -13.72 -14.49 1.16
CA PRO A 220 -14.70 -15.20 0.35
C PRO A 220 -14.05 -15.88 -0.87
N PRO A 221 -14.41 -17.12 -1.20
CA PRO A 221 -13.91 -17.81 -2.38
C PRO A 221 -14.40 -17.11 -3.67
N GLY A 222 -13.68 -17.27 -4.77
CA GLY A 222 -14.09 -16.83 -6.10
C GLY A 222 -13.37 -15.61 -6.65
N ARG A 223 -12.36 -15.08 -5.96
CA ARG A 223 -11.43 -14.10 -6.54
C ARG A 223 -10.22 -14.79 -7.14
N ALA A 224 -9.88 -14.40 -8.35
CA ALA A 224 -8.57 -14.74 -8.91
C ALA A 224 -7.52 -13.84 -8.25
N TYR A 225 -6.52 -14.46 -7.65
CA TYR A 225 -5.35 -13.76 -7.11
C TYR A 225 -4.19 -14.08 -8.04
N ASP A 226 -3.76 -13.06 -8.79
CA ASP A 226 -2.66 -13.24 -9.72
C ASP A 226 -1.33 -13.41 -8.99
N ALA A 227 -0.55 -14.39 -9.45
CA ALA A 227 0.86 -14.58 -9.09
C ALA A 227 1.17 -14.81 -7.59
N LEU A 228 0.28 -15.45 -6.84
CA LEU A 228 0.61 -15.87 -5.48
C LEU A 228 1.49 -17.13 -5.50
N PRO A 229 2.56 -17.16 -4.70
CA PRO A 229 3.38 -18.36 -4.56
C PRO A 229 2.59 -19.53 -4.00
N ASP A 230 1.56 -19.25 -3.19
CA ASP A 230 0.63 -20.24 -2.67
C ASP A 230 -0.75 -19.64 -2.36
N PRO A 231 -1.86 -20.22 -2.83
CA PRO A 231 -3.21 -19.72 -2.56
C PRO A 231 -3.62 -19.79 -1.08
N ALA A 232 -2.96 -20.60 -0.25
CA ALA A 232 -3.26 -20.69 1.18
C ALA A 232 -3.11 -19.36 1.93
N PHE A 233 -2.16 -18.54 1.53
CA PHE A 233 -1.92 -17.24 2.16
C PHE A 233 -3.09 -16.24 2.02
N VAL A 234 -4.06 -16.53 1.16
CA VAL A 234 -5.19 -15.64 0.87
C VAL A 234 -6.45 -16.02 1.62
N HIS A 235 -6.56 -17.26 2.12
CA HIS A 235 -7.80 -17.77 2.67
C HIS A 235 -8.26 -17.05 3.94
N SER A 236 -7.33 -16.52 4.72
CA SER A 236 -7.65 -15.86 5.97
C SER A 236 -6.61 -14.83 6.37
N PHE A 237 -6.98 -13.97 7.28
CA PHE A 237 -6.07 -13.10 8.02
C PHE A 237 -6.68 -12.73 9.38
N ARG A 238 -5.84 -12.38 10.34
CA ARG A 238 -6.27 -11.76 11.59
C ARG A 238 -6.25 -10.25 11.46
N GLN A 239 -7.28 -9.58 11.96
CA GLN A 239 -7.39 -8.11 11.88
C GLN A 239 -7.87 -7.48 13.19
N GLY A 240 -7.58 -6.20 13.35
CA GLY A 240 -7.96 -5.39 14.52
C GLY A 240 -6.76 -4.92 15.30
N THR A 241 -6.94 -4.74 16.60
CA THR A 241 -5.83 -4.61 17.56
C THR A 241 -5.60 -5.98 18.17
N PHE A 242 -4.44 -6.55 17.95
CA PHE A 242 -4.10 -7.90 18.43
C PHE A 242 -2.60 -8.03 18.68
N ARG A 243 -2.24 -9.09 19.41
CA ARG A 243 -0.85 -9.49 19.62
C ARG A 243 -0.69 -10.99 19.46
N TYR A 244 0.52 -11.39 19.18
CA TYR A 244 1.02 -12.75 19.27
C TYR A 244 2.04 -12.84 20.37
N ASP A 245 1.91 -13.83 21.26
CA ASP A 245 2.84 -14.15 22.33
C ASP A 245 3.38 -15.57 22.08
N ILE A 246 4.41 -15.70 21.25
CA ILE A 246 4.89 -16.98 20.73
C ILE A 246 5.95 -17.56 21.67
N PRO A 247 5.70 -18.69 22.36
CA PRO A 247 6.68 -19.30 23.24
C PRO A 247 7.78 -19.97 22.41
N LEU A 248 9.02 -19.57 22.64
CA LEU A 248 10.18 -20.03 21.88
C LEU A 248 11.31 -20.46 22.82
N VAL A 249 12.09 -21.43 22.40
CA VAL A 249 13.37 -21.70 23.07
C VAL A 249 14.34 -20.52 22.86
N PRO A 250 15.23 -20.24 23.83
CA PRO A 250 16.23 -19.19 23.66
C PRO A 250 17.07 -19.39 22.39
N GLY A 251 17.20 -18.33 21.59
CA GLY A 251 17.95 -18.40 20.34
C GLY A 251 17.69 -17.19 19.45
N ALA A 252 18.35 -17.17 18.29
CA ALA A 252 18.11 -16.20 17.24
C ALA A 252 17.17 -16.81 16.18
N TYR A 253 16.29 -15.98 15.65
CA TYR A 253 15.33 -16.37 14.65
C TYR A 253 15.28 -15.36 13.49
N GLU A 254 14.95 -15.86 12.30
CA GLU A 254 14.49 -15.04 11.19
C GLU A 254 12.96 -15.00 11.25
N LEU A 255 12.39 -13.80 11.40
CA LEU A 255 10.94 -13.55 11.41
C LEU A 255 10.50 -13.11 10.02
N ARG A 256 9.47 -13.73 9.50
CA ARG A 256 8.80 -13.33 8.26
C ARG A 256 7.33 -13.05 8.54
N LEU A 257 6.89 -11.87 8.16
CA LEU A 257 5.51 -11.43 8.21
C LEU A 257 4.97 -11.32 6.78
N TYR A 258 3.83 -11.95 6.54
CA TYR A 258 3.20 -12.05 5.23
C TYR A 258 1.91 -11.24 5.21
N PHE A 259 1.76 -10.38 4.22
CA PHE A 259 0.62 -9.49 4.06
C PHE A 259 0.06 -9.60 2.65
N ILE A 260 -1.25 -9.80 2.53
CA ILE A 260 -1.98 -9.71 1.27
C ILE A 260 -3.19 -8.82 1.51
N GLU A 261 -3.16 -7.61 0.95
CA GLU A 261 -4.28 -6.68 1.10
C GLU A 261 -5.43 -7.07 0.18
N THR A 262 -6.50 -7.61 0.77
CA THR A 262 -7.69 -8.10 0.06
C THR A 262 -8.94 -7.27 0.31
N GLN A 263 -8.85 -6.26 1.19
CA GLN A 263 -9.99 -5.42 1.57
C GLN A 263 -9.91 -4.00 1.02
N PHE A 264 -8.70 -3.42 0.99
CA PHE A 264 -8.46 -2.06 0.51
C PHE A 264 -7.73 -2.07 -0.84
N GLY A 265 -7.79 -0.94 -1.54
CA GLY A 265 -7.24 -0.78 -2.88
C GLY A 265 -8.28 -0.96 -3.98
N GLU A 266 -7.87 -0.65 -5.20
CA GLU A 266 -8.72 -0.73 -6.38
C GLU A 266 -9.25 -2.16 -6.60
N GLY A 267 -10.55 -2.28 -6.90
CA GLY A 267 -11.21 -3.57 -7.10
C GLY A 267 -11.50 -4.37 -5.83
N ASN A 268 -11.09 -3.92 -4.66
CA ASN A 268 -11.39 -4.54 -3.38
C ASN A 268 -12.62 -3.87 -2.70
N PRO A 269 -13.35 -4.60 -1.81
CA PRO A 269 -14.62 -4.12 -1.24
C PRO A 269 -14.54 -2.80 -0.47
N GLY A 270 -13.42 -2.55 0.21
CA GLY A 270 -13.18 -1.33 0.98
C GLY A 270 -12.67 -0.17 0.13
N GLY A 271 -12.24 -0.44 -1.12
CA GLY A 271 -11.70 0.59 -2.01
C GLY A 271 -10.55 1.37 -1.35
N GLY A 272 -10.43 2.64 -1.72
CA GLY A 272 -9.48 3.57 -1.13
C GLY A 272 -8.08 3.55 -1.76
N PRO A 273 -7.34 4.64 -1.61
CA PRO A 273 -5.96 4.78 -2.11
C PRO A 273 -4.97 4.06 -1.19
N VAL A 274 -3.69 4.13 -1.53
CA VAL A 274 -2.58 3.85 -0.61
C VAL A 274 -2.75 4.67 0.67
N ASN A 275 -2.30 4.14 1.80
CA ASN A 275 -2.51 4.66 3.15
C ASN A 275 -3.97 4.59 3.69
N ALA A 276 -4.89 3.94 2.96
CA ALA A 276 -6.22 3.67 3.49
C ALA A 276 -6.18 2.76 4.73
N ARG A 277 -5.16 1.90 4.83
CA ARG A 277 -4.93 1.01 5.97
C ARG A 277 -3.48 1.12 6.43
N THR A 278 -3.27 1.88 7.50
CA THR A 278 -1.95 2.03 8.11
C THR A 278 -1.93 1.51 9.53
N PHE A 279 -0.86 0.85 9.92
CA PHE A 279 -0.72 0.27 11.25
C PHE A 279 0.75 0.18 11.68
N ARG A 280 0.94 -0.03 12.97
CA ARG A 280 2.23 -0.26 13.60
C ARG A 280 2.37 -1.72 14.01
N VAL A 281 3.59 -2.24 13.93
CA VAL A 281 3.96 -3.53 14.51
C VAL A 281 5.11 -3.31 15.49
N ASN A 282 4.93 -3.75 16.72
CA ASN A 282 5.97 -3.73 17.74
C ASN A 282 6.47 -5.16 18.00
N LEU A 283 7.79 -5.30 18.16
CA LEU A 283 8.45 -6.53 18.58
C LEU A 283 9.05 -6.34 19.97
N ASN A 284 8.65 -7.16 20.95
CA ASN A 284 9.11 -7.10 22.34
C ASN A 284 9.06 -5.65 22.92
N GLY A 285 7.97 -4.94 22.61
CA GLY A 285 7.72 -3.57 23.05
C GLY A 285 8.44 -2.48 22.26
N LYS A 286 9.30 -2.83 21.29
CA LYS A 286 10.02 -1.86 20.43
C LYS A 286 9.37 -1.79 19.05
N PRO A 287 9.32 -0.62 18.40
CA PRO A 287 8.83 -0.49 17.06
C PRO A 287 9.62 -1.37 16.07
N LEU A 288 8.92 -2.20 15.30
CA LEU A 288 9.44 -3.01 14.21
C LEU A 288 9.04 -2.41 12.84
N LEU A 289 7.77 -2.00 12.75
CA LEU A 289 7.20 -1.25 11.64
C LEU A 289 6.42 -0.08 12.24
N GLU A 290 6.85 1.16 12.00
CA GLU A 290 6.24 2.34 12.66
C GLU A 290 4.97 2.81 11.96
N LEU A 291 5.00 2.88 10.65
CA LEU A 291 3.85 3.25 9.80
C LEU A 291 3.90 2.36 8.57
N PHE A 292 3.13 1.28 8.60
CA PHE A 292 3.15 0.28 7.55
C PHE A 292 1.82 0.25 6.80
N ASP A 293 1.89 0.24 5.48
CA ASP A 293 0.78 0.02 4.56
C ASP A 293 1.15 -1.08 3.57
N ALA A 294 0.50 -2.23 3.70
CA ALA A 294 0.77 -3.38 2.85
C ALA A 294 0.46 -3.12 1.37
N LEU A 295 -0.53 -2.29 1.07
CA LEU A 295 -0.90 -1.91 -0.29
C LEU A 295 0.20 -1.06 -0.94
N SER A 296 0.72 -0.08 -0.21
CA SER A 296 1.83 0.76 -0.67
C SER A 296 3.10 -0.05 -0.93
N GLU A 297 3.43 -0.97 -0.01
CA GLU A 297 4.63 -1.80 -0.09
C GLU A 297 4.53 -2.86 -1.21
N ALA A 298 3.37 -3.46 -1.42
CA ALA A 298 3.12 -4.42 -2.48
C ALA A 298 2.98 -3.76 -3.87
N GLY A 299 2.71 -2.46 -3.92
CA GLY A 299 2.47 -1.68 -5.14
C GLY A 299 1.14 -1.96 -5.84
N ALA A 300 0.36 -2.93 -5.38
CA ALA A 300 -0.99 -3.22 -5.86
C ALA A 300 -1.75 -4.08 -4.83
N PRO A 301 -3.11 -4.04 -4.84
CA PRO A 301 -3.91 -4.92 -4.01
C PRO A 301 -3.78 -6.38 -4.46
N ASN A 302 -4.14 -7.30 -3.58
CA ASN A 302 -4.13 -8.75 -3.84
C ASN A 302 -2.75 -9.33 -4.18
N ARG A 303 -1.69 -8.62 -3.83
CA ARG A 303 -0.30 -9.07 -3.95
C ARG A 303 0.28 -9.46 -2.60
N LEU A 304 1.07 -10.52 -2.61
CA LEU A 304 1.84 -10.90 -1.44
C LEU A 304 2.99 -9.92 -1.22
N HIS A 305 3.04 -9.32 -0.03
CA HIS A 305 4.18 -8.59 0.47
C HIS A 305 4.75 -9.32 1.69
N THR A 306 6.07 -9.49 1.75
CA THR A 306 6.74 -10.17 2.85
C THR A 306 7.79 -9.26 3.47
N ARG A 307 7.70 -9.06 4.78
CA ARG A 307 8.75 -8.38 5.57
C ARG A 307 9.57 -9.43 6.30
N VAL A 308 10.89 -9.31 6.19
CA VAL A 308 11.86 -10.23 6.78
C VAL A 308 12.73 -9.49 7.78
N PHE A 309 12.83 -10.05 8.99
CA PHE A 309 13.66 -9.50 10.07
C PHE A 309 14.60 -10.58 10.58
N ARG A 310 15.87 -10.23 10.76
CA ARG A 310 16.90 -11.14 11.26
C ARG A 310 17.21 -10.87 12.71
N ASP A 311 17.84 -11.85 13.33
CA ASP A 311 18.37 -11.76 14.70
C ASP A 311 17.29 -11.36 15.73
N VAL A 312 16.04 -11.76 15.48
CA VAL A 312 14.98 -11.62 16.49
C VAL A 312 15.13 -12.72 17.53
N SER A 313 14.83 -12.42 18.79
CA SER A 313 14.90 -13.38 19.90
C SER A 313 13.71 -13.20 20.83
N PRO A 314 13.30 -14.25 21.55
CA PRO A 314 12.29 -14.11 22.60
C PRO A 314 12.75 -13.13 23.66
N ALA A 315 11.80 -12.52 24.36
CA ALA A 315 12.01 -11.69 25.53
C ALA A 315 12.42 -12.56 26.75
N GLU A 316 12.67 -11.90 27.88
CA GLU A 316 13.09 -12.59 29.12
C GLU A 316 12.10 -13.62 29.64
N ASP A 317 10.82 -13.47 29.33
CA ASP A 317 9.74 -14.42 29.68
C ASP A 317 9.68 -15.64 28.74
N GLY A 318 10.61 -15.79 27.81
CA GLY A 318 10.68 -16.89 26.85
C GLY A 318 9.67 -16.78 25.71
N LYS A 319 9.07 -15.61 25.49
CA LYS A 319 8.12 -15.40 24.41
C LYS A 319 8.57 -14.30 23.46
N LEU A 320 8.21 -14.45 22.20
CA LEU A 320 8.33 -13.39 21.22
C LEU A 320 7.00 -12.64 21.14
N HIS A 321 7.00 -11.38 21.52
CA HIS A 321 5.81 -10.53 21.53
C HIS A 321 5.72 -9.69 20.26
N LEU A 322 4.66 -9.88 19.48
CA LEU A 322 4.33 -9.09 18.31
C LEU A 322 2.99 -8.40 18.51
N ALA A 323 2.97 -7.08 18.58
CA ALA A 323 1.74 -6.32 18.77
C ALA A 323 1.42 -5.53 17.50
N PHE A 324 0.18 -5.67 17.02
CA PHE A 324 -0.36 -5.00 15.83
C PHE A 324 -1.37 -3.94 16.26
N GLN A 325 -1.15 -2.70 15.90
CA GLN A 325 -1.96 -1.55 16.32
C GLN A 325 -2.34 -0.70 15.12
N PRO A 326 -3.64 -0.47 14.86
CA PRO A 326 -4.10 0.48 13.85
C PRO A 326 -3.54 1.88 14.11
N MET A 327 -3.19 2.61 13.04
CA MET A 327 -2.78 4.00 13.07
C MET A 327 -3.83 4.95 12.49
N ASN A 328 -4.88 4.38 11.87
CA ASN A 328 -6.07 5.07 11.40
C ASN A 328 -7.32 4.22 11.71
N ASP A 329 -8.48 4.56 11.15
CA ASP A 329 -9.74 3.86 11.39
C ASP A 329 -9.78 2.44 10.82
N ALA A 330 -8.87 2.09 9.91
CA ALA A 330 -8.79 0.76 9.33
C ALA A 330 -8.02 -0.20 10.28
N PRO A 331 -8.47 -1.46 10.44
CA PRO A 331 -7.85 -2.42 11.34
C PRO A 331 -6.46 -2.84 10.85
N ALA A 332 -5.48 -3.01 11.75
CA ALA A 332 -4.23 -3.71 11.43
C ALA A 332 -4.53 -5.15 11.00
N PHE A 333 -3.65 -5.78 10.23
CA PHE A 333 -3.85 -7.17 9.83
C PHE A 333 -2.53 -7.93 9.62
N LEU A 334 -2.64 -9.27 9.58
CA LEU A 334 -1.57 -10.20 9.24
C LEU A 334 -2.18 -11.40 8.52
N SER A 335 -1.57 -11.85 7.42
CA SER A 335 -2.01 -13.03 6.66
C SER A 335 -1.32 -14.31 7.13
N ALA A 336 0.00 -14.27 7.37
CA ALA A 336 0.75 -15.42 7.89
C ALA A 336 2.03 -14.98 8.59
N LEU A 337 2.57 -15.89 9.42
CA LEU A 337 3.81 -15.68 10.15
C LEU A 337 4.69 -16.92 10.05
N GLU A 338 6.00 -16.69 9.88
CA GLU A 338 7.02 -17.72 9.92
C GLU A 338 8.19 -17.27 10.80
N LEU A 339 8.64 -18.15 11.70
CA LEU A 339 9.83 -18.01 12.50
C LEU A 339 10.76 -19.20 12.22
N LEU A 340 11.97 -18.90 11.81
CA LEU A 340 12.98 -19.89 11.44
C LEU A 340 14.18 -19.77 12.37
N PRO A 341 14.54 -20.80 13.14
CA PRO A 341 15.75 -20.79 13.96
C PRO A 341 16.97 -20.50 13.09
N THR A 342 17.87 -19.66 13.57
CA THR A 342 19.08 -19.27 12.86
C THR A 342 20.22 -19.03 13.83
N SER A 343 21.44 -18.89 13.34
CA SER A 343 22.57 -18.37 14.11
C SER A 343 22.62 -16.85 13.97
N PRO A 344 23.03 -16.10 15.01
CA PRO A 344 23.18 -14.65 14.93
C PRO A 344 24.03 -14.23 13.72
N GLY A 345 23.56 -13.22 12.98
CA GLY A 345 24.22 -12.72 11.78
C GLY A 345 24.16 -13.63 10.56
N HIS A 346 23.55 -14.80 10.65
CA HIS A 346 23.42 -15.72 9.51
C HIS A 346 22.41 -15.22 8.50
N VAL A 347 22.80 -15.24 7.22
CA VAL A 347 21.90 -14.95 6.09
C VAL A 347 21.63 -16.25 5.35
N ARG A 348 20.39 -16.66 5.30
CA ARG A 348 19.99 -17.83 4.51
C ARG A 348 20.18 -17.51 3.02
N PRO A 349 20.92 -18.34 2.25
CA PRO A 349 21.05 -18.12 0.83
C PRO A 349 19.70 -18.38 0.14
N ILE A 350 19.30 -17.45 -0.71
CA ILE A 350 18.11 -17.58 -1.57
C ILE A 350 18.60 -18.01 -2.96
N ARG A 351 18.14 -19.15 -3.45
CA ARG A 351 18.46 -19.67 -4.77
C ARG A 351 17.16 -19.82 -5.55
N ILE A 352 17.06 -19.14 -6.67
CA ILE A 352 15.89 -19.15 -7.55
C ILE A 352 16.35 -19.57 -8.92
N VAL A 353 15.63 -20.50 -9.50
CA VAL A 353 15.82 -20.93 -10.89
C VAL A 353 14.61 -20.51 -11.73
N ALA A 354 14.83 -20.01 -12.92
CA ALA A 354 13.75 -19.54 -13.81
C ALA A 354 13.00 -20.72 -14.44
N GLN A 355 12.52 -21.67 -13.61
CA GLN A 355 11.79 -22.88 -13.98
C GLN A 355 10.53 -23.02 -13.13
N ARG A 356 9.56 -23.81 -13.60
CA ARG A 356 8.30 -24.06 -12.88
C ARG A 356 8.44 -25.01 -11.69
N SER A 357 9.54 -25.77 -11.63
CA SER A 357 9.80 -26.73 -10.58
C SER A 357 11.11 -26.44 -9.85
N ASN A 358 11.18 -26.87 -8.59
CA ASN A 358 12.43 -26.85 -7.85
C ASN A 358 13.48 -27.76 -8.51
N VAL A 359 14.73 -27.36 -8.39
CA VAL A 359 15.87 -28.12 -8.92
C VAL A 359 16.90 -28.30 -7.82
N VAL A 360 17.52 -29.48 -7.76
CA VAL A 360 18.69 -29.72 -6.91
C VAL A 360 19.92 -29.72 -7.82
N ASP A 361 20.91 -28.87 -7.51
CA ASP A 361 22.16 -28.80 -8.28
C ASP A 361 23.09 -30.00 -7.99
N ALA A 362 24.21 -30.06 -8.69
CA ALA A 362 25.20 -31.13 -8.54
C ALA A 362 25.82 -31.18 -7.13
N GLU A 363 25.84 -30.08 -6.43
CA GLU A 363 26.32 -29.93 -5.05
C GLU A 363 25.26 -30.27 -4.01
N GLY A 364 24.04 -30.65 -4.43
CA GLY A 364 22.93 -30.97 -3.55
C GLY A 364 22.18 -29.75 -3.01
N ALA A 365 22.45 -28.54 -3.50
CA ALA A 365 21.73 -27.36 -3.07
C ALA A 365 20.38 -27.21 -3.79
N LEU A 366 19.34 -26.92 -3.02
CA LEU A 366 18.00 -26.71 -3.54
C LEU A 366 17.87 -25.29 -4.13
N TRP A 367 17.47 -25.25 -5.39
CA TRP A 367 17.03 -24.04 -6.09
C TRP A 367 15.51 -24.07 -6.19
N GLN A 368 14.90 -23.02 -5.70
CA GLN A 368 13.44 -22.88 -5.71
C GLN A 368 12.97 -22.50 -7.11
N ALA A 369 11.78 -22.98 -7.47
CA ALA A 369 11.09 -22.60 -8.70
C ALA A 369 10.98 -21.07 -8.81
N ASP A 370 10.74 -20.59 -10.03
CA ASP A 370 10.60 -19.19 -10.36
C ASP A 370 9.52 -18.51 -9.50
N GLN A 371 9.96 -17.70 -8.58
CA GLN A 371 9.13 -16.99 -7.61
C GLN A 371 9.62 -15.56 -7.44
N TYR A 372 8.78 -14.70 -6.89
CA TYR A 372 9.03 -13.26 -6.72
C TYR A 372 9.20 -12.48 -8.03
N ALA A 373 8.90 -13.10 -9.18
CA ALA A 373 8.96 -12.43 -10.47
C ALA A 373 7.63 -11.72 -10.79
N VAL A 374 7.73 -10.55 -11.38
CA VAL A 374 6.60 -9.78 -11.93
C VAL A 374 6.88 -9.47 -13.38
N GLY A 375 5.94 -9.81 -14.26
CA GLY A 375 6.08 -9.63 -15.71
C GLY A 375 6.97 -10.67 -16.38
N GLY A 376 7.23 -10.46 -17.66
CA GLY A 376 7.97 -11.39 -18.51
C GLY A 376 7.25 -12.71 -18.76
N THR A 377 7.91 -13.57 -19.50
CA THR A 377 7.42 -14.93 -19.83
C THR A 377 8.41 -15.97 -19.35
N GLN A 378 7.95 -16.93 -18.54
CA GLN A 378 8.74 -18.06 -18.09
C GLN A 378 8.54 -19.23 -19.06
N VAL A 379 9.63 -19.87 -19.48
CA VAL A 379 9.64 -21.03 -20.38
C VAL A 379 10.57 -22.10 -19.84
N ASP A 380 10.09 -23.33 -19.76
CA ASP A 380 10.92 -24.50 -19.48
C ASP A 380 11.31 -25.21 -20.79
N ARG A 381 12.56 -25.63 -20.88
CA ARG A 381 13.11 -26.36 -22.00
C ARG A 381 13.62 -27.72 -21.53
N THR A 382 13.18 -28.79 -22.15
CA THR A 382 13.50 -30.16 -21.73
C THR A 382 14.86 -30.65 -22.24
N THR A 383 15.63 -29.83 -22.93
CA THR A 383 16.80 -30.22 -23.72
C THR A 383 17.98 -30.74 -22.91
N PHE A 384 18.08 -30.35 -21.62
CA PHE A 384 19.25 -30.67 -20.78
C PHE A 384 18.93 -31.66 -19.65
N ALA A 385 17.85 -32.41 -19.76
CA ALA A 385 17.31 -33.28 -18.70
C ALA A 385 18.32 -34.28 -18.11
N ASN A 386 19.40 -34.61 -18.83
CA ASN A 386 20.39 -35.59 -18.43
C ASN A 386 21.75 -35.04 -18.03
N GLU A 387 21.86 -33.69 -17.90
CA GLU A 387 23.11 -33.04 -17.56
C GLU A 387 22.95 -32.23 -16.24
N PRO A 388 23.34 -32.82 -15.08
CA PRO A 388 23.08 -32.17 -13.78
C PRO A 388 23.62 -30.74 -13.66
N GLU A 389 24.80 -30.47 -14.25
CA GLU A 389 25.39 -29.12 -14.24
C GLU A 389 24.59 -28.09 -15.04
N ARG A 390 23.78 -28.55 -16.00
CA ARG A 390 22.95 -27.71 -16.86
C ARG A 390 21.49 -27.65 -16.43
N MET A 391 21.09 -28.38 -15.39
CA MET A 391 19.71 -28.40 -14.91
C MET A 391 19.23 -27.01 -14.50
N LEU A 392 20.10 -26.14 -14.01
CA LEU A 392 19.77 -24.75 -13.65
C LEU A 392 19.36 -23.91 -14.89
N TYR A 393 19.77 -24.31 -16.08
CA TYR A 393 19.56 -23.56 -17.33
C TYR A 393 18.47 -24.17 -18.25
N GLN A 394 17.67 -25.11 -17.72
CA GLN A 394 16.55 -25.68 -18.46
C GLN A 394 15.37 -24.73 -18.60
N GLY A 395 15.29 -23.68 -17.79
CA GLY A 395 14.29 -22.65 -17.87
C GLY A 395 14.90 -21.28 -17.98
N GLU A 396 14.13 -20.39 -18.55
CA GLU A 396 14.46 -18.98 -18.67
C GLU A 396 13.24 -18.11 -18.44
N ARG A 397 13.48 -16.90 -17.96
CA ARG A 397 12.48 -15.82 -17.98
C ARG A 397 12.97 -14.73 -18.91
N TYR A 398 12.16 -14.33 -19.88
CA TYR A 398 12.52 -13.32 -20.86
C TYR A 398 11.44 -12.24 -20.97
N GLY A 399 11.77 -11.13 -21.64
CA GLY A 399 10.91 -9.98 -21.80
C GLY A 399 11.17 -8.90 -20.75
N ASN A 400 10.15 -8.12 -20.43
CA ASN A 400 10.23 -7.08 -19.41
C ASN A 400 9.75 -7.65 -18.07
N PHE A 401 10.66 -7.85 -17.12
CA PHE A 401 10.35 -8.42 -15.82
C PHE A 401 11.23 -7.84 -14.71
N ALA A 402 10.76 -8.01 -13.47
CA ALA A 402 11.49 -7.68 -12.26
C ALA A 402 11.34 -8.80 -11.23
N TYR A 403 12.34 -8.95 -10.35
CA TYR A 403 12.25 -9.79 -9.15
C TYR A 403 12.14 -8.91 -7.91
N HIS A 404 11.13 -9.17 -7.07
CA HIS A 404 10.92 -8.53 -5.77
C HIS A 404 11.20 -9.53 -4.66
N ILE A 405 12.47 -9.78 -4.39
CA ILE A 405 12.91 -10.82 -3.43
C ILE A 405 12.86 -10.23 -2.02
N PRO A 406 12.01 -10.77 -1.11
CA PRO A 406 11.93 -10.29 0.25
C PRO A 406 13.17 -10.70 1.04
N VAL A 407 13.92 -9.72 1.50
CA VAL A 407 15.12 -9.89 2.33
C VAL A 407 15.11 -8.87 3.47
N ALA A 408 15.76 -9.21 4.59
CA ALA A 408 15.96 -8.25 5.67
C ALA A 408 16.95 -7.16 5.24
N ASP A 409 16.91 -6.00 5.91
CA ASP A 409 17.86 -4.92 5.65
C ASP A 409 19.29 -5.40 5.83
N GLY A 410 20.19 -5.06 4.91
CA GLY A 410 21.58 -5.48 4.96
C GLY A 410 22.30 -5.46 3.62
N LYS A 411 23.53 -5.95 3.66
CA LYS A 411 24.37 -6.09 2.47
C LYS A 411 24.29 -7.52 1.95
N TYR A 412 24.02 -7.66 0.66
CA TYR A 412 23.88 -8.95 -0.01
C TYR A 412 24.84 -9.05 -1.20
N ARG A 413 25.29 -10.27 -1.47
CA ARG A 413 25.92 -10.60 -2.74
C ARG A 413 24.88 -11.24 -3.65
N VAL A 414 24.57 -10.59 -4.76
CA VAL A 414 23.69 -11.13 -5.79
C VAL A 414 24.57 -11.78 -6.87
N ARG A 415 24.23 -13.03 -7.23
CA ARG A 415 24.84 -13.75 -8.34
C ARG A 415 23.74 -14.04 -9.35
N LEU A 416 23.88 -13.51 -10.56
CA LEU A 416 22.98 -13.75 -11.67
C LEU A 416 23.61 -14.79 -12.59
N HIS A 417 22.81 -15.78 -12.99
CA HIS A 417 23.22 -16.85 -13.90
C HIS A 417 22.51 -16.65 -15.23
N PHE A 418 23.27 -16.63 -16.31
CA PHE A 418 22.79 -16.48 -17.65
C PHE A 418 23.30 -17.63 -18.54
N ALA A 419 22.45 -18.16 -19.37
CA ALA A 419 22.82 -19.07 -20.45
C ALA A 419 21.96 -18.73 -21.68
N GLU A 420 22.57 -18.57 -22.84
CA GLU A 420 21.83 -18.43 -24.09
C GLU A 420 21.40 -19.83 -24.56
N THR A 421 20.08 -20.05 -24.55
CA THR A 421 19.48 -21.34 -24.89
C THR A 421 18.60 -21.28 -26.13
N TYR A 422 18.46 -20.10 -26.75
CA TYR A 422 17.58 -19.87 -27.86
C TYR A 422 18.29 -19.37 -29.13
N PHE A 423 19.11 -18.31 -29.02
CA PHE A 423 19.82 -17.73 -30.15
C PHE A 423 21.19 -18.38 -30.34
N GLY A 424 21.65 -18.51 -31.60
CA GLY A 424 22.97 -19.02 -31.92
C GLY A 424 23.20 -20.51 -31.60
N THR A 425 22.21 -21.24 -31.12
CA THR A 425 22.31 -22.68 -30.85
C THR A 425 21.94 -23.48 -32.09
N LYS A 426 22.60 -24.62 -32.31
CA LYS A 426 22.27 -25.54 -33.38
C LYS A 426 21.05 -26.41 -33.08
N LEU A 427 20.24 -26.05 -32.12
CA LEU A 427 19.05 -26.78 -31.72
C LEU A 427 17.91 -26.56 -32.70
N PRO A 428 17.07 -27.57 -33.00
CA PRO A 428 16.05 -27.52 -34.06
C PRO A 428 15.03 -26.35 -33.91
N TRP A 429 14.84 -25.85 -32.66
CA TRP A 429 13.94 -24.72 -32.36
C TRP A 429 14.66 -23.38 -32.19
N ALA A 430 15.99 -23.38 -32.21
CA ALA A 430 16.75 -22.13 -32.13
C ALA A 430 16.62 -21.39 -33.46
N ARG A 431 16.19 -20.16 -33.42
CA ARG A 431 16.21 -19.30 -34.62
C ARG A 431 17.66 -18.98 -34.97
N ASN A 432 18.09 -19.42 -36.13
CA ASN A 432 19.34 -18.96 -36.74
C ASN A 432 19.20 -17.52 -37.19
N ASN A 433 19.12 -16.59 -36.28
CA ASN A 433 19.35 -15.21 -36.59
C ASN A 433 20.86 -14.94 -36.47
N ALA A 434 21.61 -15.51 -37.40
CA ALA A 434 22.88 -14.99 -37.83
C ALA A 434 22.56 -13.79 -38.74
N ALA A 435 22.20 -12.67 -38.15
CA ALA A 435 22.27 -11.37 -38.79
C ALA A 435 23.21 -10.56 -37.94
N GLY A 436 24.36 -10.32 -38.44
CA GLY A 436 25.55 -9.72 -37.97
C GLY A 436 25.45 -8.46 -37.15
#